data_012e74da1520499a2e9f9c4a82fd9630
#
_entry.id   012e74da1520499a2e9f9c4a82fd9630
#
_cell.length_a   1.000
_cell.length_b   1.000
_cell.length_c   1.000
_cell.angle_alpha   90.00
_cell.angle_beta   90.00
_cell.angle_gamma   90.00
#
_symmetry.space_group_name_H-M   'P 1'
#
loop_
_entity.id
_entity.type
_entity.pdbx_description
1 polymer ?
#
loop_
_entity_poly.entity_id
_entity_poly.type
_entity_poly.pdbx_seq_one_letter_code
_entity_poly.pdbx_strand_id
1 'polypeptide(L)'
;MVFPTGVELHNGKIRISFTYRGIRCREVLKGWTVSSSNIKKAGNLRAVIVSEIQLGEFDYTLRFPESSSVKKFTSARVARSWGELVELWMDAKEEEVYKNTMARMKAQLKSIAIIIGERTPIDKITHSDMMQYRKKLLRGETFYKEGSKRNRTGRSVNTVNDYISLVCQILRFAYRSKFIRSKPFEHVTKLHKARTKPDPLLRDEYAAMMLANAGQDRNMWQLAINAGPRHGELAALSWADVDFEKGTLHICRNLTSLGDFVPPKTLAGDRVITLLSPALDALRAQFLLTGNLPPVEIRQQFREYGKSELQQHRFVFVSGLSRNMPGKFFTPQSIADRWDAAIKKSGIRRRTPYQSRHTFACWALSVGANPSFIASQLGHEDAEMVFRVYSSWIKEFDGEQVSMLNQKLGVAPTVPPNKKITKNTK
;
A
#
# COMPACT_ATOMS: atom_id res chain seq x y z
N MET A 1 43.64 23.45 47.64
CA MET A 1 42.97 22.37 46.93
C MET A 1 43.57 22.27 45.54
N VAL A 2 43.98 21.06 45.11
CA VAL A 2 44.51 20.85 43.75
C VAL A 2 43.31 20.42 42.86
N PHE A 3 43.13 21.15 41.75
CA PHE A 3 42.07 20.87 40.78
C PHE A 3 42.58 19.95 39.65
N PRO A 4 41.88 18.87 39.33
CA PRO A 4 42.15 18.07 38.14
C PRO A 4 42.03 18.90 36.85
N THR A 5 42.70 18.46 35.80
CA THR A 5 42.64 19.12 34.47
C THR A 5 41.20 19.38 34.01
N GLY A 6 40.88 20.63 33.70
CA GLY A 6 39.56 21.05 33.22
C GLY A 6 38.44 21.07 34.26
N VAL A 7 38.81 21.05 35.56
CA VAL A 7 37.90 21.28 36.68
C VAL A 7 38.27 22.63 37.32
N GLU A 8 37.31 23.47 37.55
CA GLU A 8 37.52 24.80 38.15
C GLU A 8 36.35 25.21 39.04
N LEU A 9 36.56 26.21 39.88
CA LEU A 9 35.44 26.87 40.59
C LEU A 9 34.97 28.08 39.79
N HIS A 10 33.67 28.21 39.65
CA HIS A 10 33.01 29.36 39.03
C HIS A 10 31.79 29.77 39.86
N ASN A 11 31.82 30.98 40.39
CA ASN A 11 30.78 31.54 41.27
C ASN A 11 30.44 30.59 42.44
N GLY A 12 31.49 30.03 43.11
CA GLY A 12 31.30 29.12 44.25
C GLY A 12 30.76 27.71 43.88
N LYS A 13 30.74 27.33 42.61
CA LYS A 13 30.27 26.03 42.13
C LYS A 13 31.36 25.31 41.34
N ILE A 14 31.36 23.97 41.37
CA ILE A 14 32.29 23.16 40.59
C ILE A 14 31.84 23.22 39.12
N ARG A 15 32.78 23.55 38.21
CA ARG A 15 32.58 23.59 36.79
C ARG A 15 33.60 22.70 36.09
N ILE A 16 33.16 21.93 35.10
CA ILE A 16 34.02 21.13 34.22
C ILE A 16 34.10 21.76 32.84
N SER A 17 35.24 21.61 32.18
CA SER A 17 35.44 22.05 30.79
C SER A 17 36.00 20.93 29.93
N PHE A 18 35.47 20.81 28.71
CA PHE A 18 35.85 19.84 27.68
C PHE A 18 35.55 20.40 26.29
N THR A 19 36.12 19.81 25.25
CA THR A 19 35.83 20.19 23.86
C THR A 19 34.94 19.15 23.22
N TYR A 20 33.83 19.60 22.62
CA TYR A 20 32.90 18.74 21.89
C TYR A 20 32.58 19.37 20.52
N ARG A 21 32.75 18.59 19.43
CA ARG A 21 32.60 19.06 18.04
C ARG A 21 33.34 20.37 17.74
N GLY A 22 34.57 20.50 18.24
CA GLY A 22 35.41 21.67 18.07
C GLY A 22 35.05 22.89 18.95
N ILE A 23 33.99 22.81 19.75
CA ILE A 23 33.52 23.88 20.63
C ILE A 23 33.93 23.58 22.08
N ARG A 24 34.54 24.58 22.75
CA ARG A 24 34.85 24.46 24.18
C ARG A 24 33.57 24.62 25.00
N CYS A 25 33.21 23.56 25.73
CA CYS A 25 32.07 23.49 26.62
C CYS A 25 32.48 23.71 28.06
N ARG A 26 31.64 24.37 28.85
CA ARG A 26 31.84 24.63 30.27
C ARG A 26 30.52 24.39 30.99
N GLU A 27 30.48 23.35 31.84
CA GLU A 27 29.27 22.92 32.52
C GLU A 27 29.42 23.00 34.04
N VAL A 28 28.47 23.67 34.69
CA VAL A 28 28.38 23.74 36.15
C VAL A 28 27.66 22.53 36.68
N LEU A 29 28.28 21.81 37.62
CA LEU A 29 27.69 20.64 38.24
C LEU A 29 26.70 21.07 39.35
N LYS A 30 25.42 21.15 38.96
CA LYS A 30 24.34 21.56 39.87
C LYS A 30 24.19 20.56 41.02
N GLY A 31 24.01 21.06 42.26
CA GLY A 31 23.82 20.23 43.44
C GLY A 31 25.11 19.65 44.03
N TRP A 32 26.30 19.94 43.44
CA TRP A 32 27.57 19.47 43.96
C TRP A 32 28.19 20.53 44.90
N THR A 33 28.31 20.19 46.20
CA THR A 33 29.01 21.02 47.18
C THR A 33 30.51 21.04 46.92
N VAL A 34 31.16 22.17 47.22
CA VAL A 34 32.60 22.29 47.02
C VAL A 34 33.33 21.53 48.14
N SER A 35 33.87 20.37 47.79
CA SER A 35 34.73 19.52 48.67
C SER A 35 35.81 18.85 47.86
N SER A 36 36.91 18.44 48.51
CA SER A 36 38.00 17.73 47.86
C SER A 36 37.53 16.44 47.17
N SER A 37 36.55 15.74 47.78
CA SER A 37 35.95 14.53 47.23
C SER A 37 35.18 14.83 45.94
N ASN A 38 34.34 15.87 45.95
CA ASN A 38 33.52 16.25 44.77
C ASN A 38 34.39 16.82 43.64
N ILE A 39 35.46 17.53 43.94
CA ILE A 39 36.44 17.99 42.93
C ILE A 39 37.09 16.81 42.25
N LYS A 40 37.53 15.74 43.00
CA LYS A 40 38.09 14.53 42.43
C LYS A 40 37.07 13.78 41.57
N LYS A 41 35.82 13.66 42.04
CA LYS A 41 34.71 13.08 41.26
C LYS A 41 34.40 13.85 39.97
N ALA A 42 34.48 15.19 39.99
CA ALA A 42 34.32 16.02 38.81
C ALA A 42 35.42 15.78 37.76
N GLY A 43 36.68 15.56 38.21
CA GLY A 43 37.77 15.14 37.34
C GLY A 43 37.49 13.81 36.65
N ASN A 44 37.03 12.82 37.42
CA ASN A 44 36.64 11.51 36.87
C ASN A 44 35.48 11.61 35.88
N LEU A 45 34.44 12.38 36.20
CA LEU A 45 33.31 12.63 35.29
C LEU A 45 33.76 13.25 33.98
N ARG A 46 34.68 14.25 34.07
CA ARG A 46 35.25 14.87 32.86
C ARG A 46 36.04 13.85 32.01
N ALA A 47 36.82 12.99 32.66
CA ALA A 47 37.61 11.94 31.95
C ALA A 47 36.67 10.98 31.19
N VAL A 48 35.58 10.55 31.83
CA VAL A 48 34.55 9.72 31.18
C VAL A 48 33.93 10.45 29.97
N ILE A 49 33.56 11.73 30.12
CA ILE A 49 33.03 12.53 29.01
C ILE A 49 34.01 12.63 27.85
N VAL A 50 35.28 12.87 28.12
CA VAL A 50 36.32 12.95 27.08
C VAL A 50 36.52 11.61 26.37
N SER A 51 36.46 10.49 27.10
CA SER A 51 36.51 9.15 26.53
C SER A 51 35.28 8.87 25.66
N GLU A 52 34.07 9.17 26.15
CA GLU A 52 32.82 9.02 25.36
C GLU A 52 32.87 9.87 24.05
N ILE A 53 33.45 11.09 24.10
CA ILE A 53 33.67 11.94 22.93
C ILE A 53 34.61 11.29 21.92
N GLN A 54 35.73 10.71 22.38
CA GLN A 54 36.72 10.05 21.53
C GLN A 54 36.12 8.80 20.86
N LEU A 55 35.27 8.07 21.57
CA LEU A 55 34.56 6.87 21.07
C LEU A 55 33.37 7.22 20.19
N GLY A 56 33.00 8.51 20.10
CA GLY A 56 31.80 8.95 19.34
C GLY A 56 30.46 8.64 20.02
N GLU A 57 30.49 8.26 21.30
CA GLU A 57 29.32 7.85 22.09
C GLU A 57 28.71 8.98 22.93
N PHE A 58 29.39 10.13 23.03
CA PHE A 58 28.95 11.24 23.85
C PHE A 58 27.75 11.97 23.24
N ASP A 59 26.65 12.07 24.00
CA ASP A 59 25.49 12.90 23.67
C ASP A 59 25.35 14.04 24.69
N TYR A 60 25.55 15.27 24.20
CA TYR A 60 25.50 16.48 25.05
C TYR A 60 24.12 16.70 25.65
N THR A 61 23.07 16.39 24.89
CA THR A 61 21.68 16.61 25.29
C THR A 61 21.24 15.67 26.41
N LEU A 62 21.70 14.42 26.34
CA LEU A 62 21.45 13.41 27.38
C LEU A 62 22.25 13.69 28.65
N ARG A 63 23.49 14.17 28.51
CA ARG A 63 24.38 14.38 29.65
C ARG A 63 24.08 15.70 30.40
N PHE A 64 23.70 16.76 29.65
CA PHE A 64 23.43 18.09 30.20
C PHE A 64 22.12 18.67 29.64
N PRO A 65 20.96 18.05 29.93
CA PRO A 65 19.68 18.43 29.31
C PRO A 65 19.25 19.87 29.65
N GLU A 66 19.69 20.42 30.75
CA GLU A 66 19.36 21.78 31.21
C GLU A 66 20.41 22.85 30.83
N SER A 67 21.46 22.47 30.08
CA SER A 67 22.47 23.42 29.68
C SER A 67 22.00 24.32 28.54
N SER A 68 22.28 25.61 28.66
CA SER A 68 22.03 26.57 27.58
C SER A 68 22.84 26.26 26.31
N SER A 69 23.93 25.51 26.44
CA SER A 69 24.79 25.07 25.34
C SER A 69 24.16 23.92 24.53
N VAL A 70 23.10 23.26 25.01
CA VAL A 70 22.34 22.25 24.24
C VAL A 70 21.92 22.81 22.88
N LYS A 71 21.45 24.06 22.83
CA LYS A 71 21.05 24.72 21.58
C LYS A 71 22.17 24.79 20.52
N LYS A 72 23.45 24.82 20.92
CA LYS A 72 24.60 24.87 20.01
C LYS A 72 24.89 23.54 19.33
N PHE A 73 24.45 22.43 19.93
CA PHE A 73 24.70 21.07 19.46
C PHE A 73 23.43 20.40 18.91
N THR A 74 22.29 21.04 19.08
CA THR A 74 20.98 20.59 18.55
C THR A 74 20.76 21.24 17.19
N SER A 75 21.57 20.87 16.19
CA SER A 75 21.36 21.30 14.79
C SER A 75 20.30 20.45 14.05
N ALA A 76 19.77 19.41 14.69
CA ALA A 76 18.67 18.59 14.18
C ALA A 76 17.50 18.62 15.17
N ARG A 77 16.27 18.77 14.69
CA ARG A 77 15.07 18.51 15.48
C ARG A 77 15.20 17.11 16.09
N VAL A 78 15.32 17.01 17.42
CA VAL A 78 15.37 15.74 18.15
C VAL A 78 13.97 15.46 18.64
N ALA A 79 13.36 14.39 18.16
CA ALA A 79 12.10 13.91 18.70
C ALA A 79 12.33 13.22 20.06
N ARG A 80 11.55 13.59 21.06
CA ARG A 80 11.56 12.96 22.39
C ARG A 80 10.27 12.18 22.68
N SER A 81 9.16 12.62 22.10
CA SER A 81 7.85 11.99 22.24
C SER A 81 7.42 11.32 20.93
N TRP A 82 6.44 10.42 21.04
CA TRP A 82 5.84 9.76 19.88
C TRP A 82 5.25 10.78 18.89
N GLY A 83 4.53 11.80 19.38
CA GLY A 83 3.93 12.83 18.53
C GLY A 83 4.99 13.58 17.71
N GLU A 84 6.06 14.09 18.38
CA GLU A 84 7.16 14.77 17.70
C GLU A 84 7.87 13.87 16.66
N LEU A 85 8.03 12.58 16.99
CA LEU A 85 8.63 11.62 16.07
C LEU A 85 7.76 11.40 14.83
N VAL A 86 6.44 11.29 15.02
CA VAL A 86 5.47 11.14 13.92
C VAL A 86 5.49 12.36 13.01
N GLU A 87 5.52 13.57 13.56
CA GLU A 87 5.61 14.81 12.77
C GLU A 87 6.86 14.85 11.91
N LEU A 88 8.03 14.58 12.50
CA LEU A 88 9.31 14.54 11.76
C LEU A 88 9.32 13.46 10.68
N TRP A 89 8.78 12.28 10.99
CA TRP A 89 8.71 11.20 10.03
C TRP A 89 7.75 11.50 8.88
N MET A 90 6.61 12.14 9.17
CA MET A 90 5.63 12.53 8.18
C MET A 90 6.17 13.61 7.23
N ASP A 91 6.87 14.61 7.78
CA ASP A 91 7.55 15.66 7.01
C ASP A 91 8.55 15.02 6.01
N ALA A 92 9.38 14.09 6.49
CA ALA A 92 10.32 13.37 5.64
C ALA A 92 9.64 12.48 4.58
N LYS A 93 8.40 12.01 4.85
CA LYS A 93 7.65 11.13 3.93
C LYS A 93 6.80 11.85 2.91
N GLU A 94 6.50 13.13 3.11
CA GLU A 94 5.58 13.88 2.25
C GLU A 94 6.04 13.90 0.79
N GLU A 95 7.35 14.02 0.58
CA GLU A 95 7.96 14.03 -0.76
C GLU A 95 8.18 12.63 -1.36
N GLU A 96 8.10 11.56 -0.54
CA GLU A 96 8.38 10.20 -1.01
C GLU A 96 7.13 9.43 -1.48
N VAL A 97 5.93 9.87 -1.07
CA VAL A 97 4.70 9.08 -1.28
C VAL A 97 3.58 9.90 -1.90
N TYR A 98 2.76 9.24 -2.71
CA TYR A 98 1.57 9.87 -3.29
C TYR A 98 0.57 10.30 -2.22
N LYS A 99 -0.18 11.38 -2.49
CA LYS A 99 -1.22 11.97 -1.62
C LYS A 99 -2.17 10.95 -1.00
N ASN A 100 -2.61 9.96 -1.76
CA ASN A 100 -3.48 8.88 -1.27
C ASN A 100 -2.81 8.02 -0.18
N THR A 101 -1.53 7.69 -0.36
CA THR A 101 -0.76 6.92 0.63
C THR A 101 -0.56 7.76 1.88
N MET A 102 -0.24 9.04 1.72
CA MET A 102 -0.09 9.99 2.80
C MET A 102 -1.40 10.15 3.60
N ALA A 103 -2.53 10.33 2.94
CA ALA A 103 -3.85 10.44 3.59
C ALA A 103 -4.19 9.17 4.40
N ARG A 104 -3.88 7.98 3.84
CA ARG A 104 -4.05 6.72 4.55
C ARG A 104 -3.14 6.62 5.78
N MET A 105 -1.87 7.00 5.66
CA MET A 105 -0.93 7.01 6.79
C MET A 105 -1.39 7.97 7.88
N LYS A 106 -1.83 9.19 7.54
CA LYS A 106 -2.39 10.16 8.48
C LYS A 106 -3.58 9.59 9.25
N ALA A 107 -4.50 8.90 8.57
CA ALA A 107 -5.64 8.25 9.21
C ALA A 107 -5.24 7.09 10.14
N GLN A 108 -4.25 6.29 9.75
CA GLN A 108 -3.71 5.21 10.58
C GLN A 108 -3.02 5.77 11.83
N LEU A 109 -2.21 6.81 11.68
CA LEU A 109 -1.48 7.46 12.78
C LEU A 109 -2.40 8.08 13.83
N LYS A 110 -3.54 8.66 13.44
CA LYS A 110 -4.57 9.10 14.39
C LYS A 110 -5.06 7.96 15.29
N SER A 111 -5.31 6.79 14.72
CA SER A 111 -5.73 5.61 15.50
C SER A 111 -4.60 5.04 16.36
N ILE A 112 -3.36 5.09 15.88
CA ILE A 112 -2.16 4.65 16.60
C ILE A 112 -1.86 5.57 17.77
N ALA A 113 -2.01 6.89 17.60
CA ALA A 113 -1.80 7.89 18.65
C ALA A 113 -2.70 7.66 19.89
N ILE A 114 -3.93 7.19 19.69
CA ILE A 114 -4.83 6.82 20.78
C ILE A 114 -4.25 5.65 21.61
N ILE A 115 -3.51 4.74 20.99
CA ILE A 115 -3.01 3.51 21.63
C ILE A 115 -1.65 3.72 22.28
N ILE A 116 -0.76 4.44 21.62
CA ILE A 116 0.60 4.73 22.11
C ILE A 116 0.58 5.93 23.05
N GLY A 117 -0.18 6.98 22.73
CA GLY A 117 -0.17 8.28 23.40
C GLY A 117 0.88 9.22 22.77
N GLU A 118 0.44 10.43 22.39
CA GLU A 118 1.32 11.42 21.73
C GLU A 118 2.53 11.83 22.59
N ARG A 119 2.35 11.87 23.92
CA ARG A 119 3.39 12.27 24.88
C ARG A 119 4.30 11.13 25.33
N THR A 120 4.11 9.90 24.81
CA THR A 120 4.92 8.74 25.20
C THR A 120 6.38 8.96 24.81
N PRO A 121 7.33 8.87 25.77
CA PRO A 121 8.76 8.99 25.47
C PRO A 121 9.21 7.83 24.59
N ILE A 122 9.85 8.16 23.45
CA ILE A 122 10.20 7.14 22.44
C ILE A 122 11.31 6.20 22.88
N ASP A 123 12.21 6.64 23.77
CA ASP A 123 13.30 5.85 24.34
C ASP A 123 12.81 4.75 25.30
N LYS A 124 11.58 4.90 25.82
CA LYS A 124 10.94 3.93 26.73
C LYS A 124 10.09 2.89 26.01
N ILE A 125 9.85 3.04 24.71
CA ILE A 125 9.07 2.05 23.96
C ILE A 125 9.91 0.78 23.82
N THR A 126 9.35 -0.34 24.32
CA THR A 126 9.99 -1.66 24.32
C THR A 126 9.33 -2.60 23.32
N HIS A 127 9.97 -3.75 23.04
CA HIS A 127 9.35 -4.83 22.26
C HIS A 127 8.04 -5.33 22.93
N SER A 128 7.99 -5.39 24.27
CA SER A 128 6.77 -5.76 25.00
C SER A 128 5.62 -4.79 24.72
N ASP A 129 5.91 -3.48 24.64
CA ASP A 129 4.89 -2.49 24.31
C ASP A 129 4.36 -2.69 22.88
N MET A 130 5.22 -3.05 21.92
CA MET A 130 4.78 -3.39 20.55
C MET A 130 3.78 -4.55 20.55
N MET A 131 3.99 -5.58 21.40
CA MET A 131 3.04 -6.69 21.54
C MET A 131 1.73 -6.25 22.19
N GLN A 132 1.78 -5.34 23.17
CA GLN A 132 0.59 -4.77 23.80
C GLN A 132 -0.20 -3.88 22.82
N TYR A 133 0.46 -3.04 22.03
CA TYR A 133 -0.18 -2.24 20.98
C TYR A 133 -0.90 -3.13 19.96
N ARG A 134 -0.26 -4.22 19.55
CA ARG A 134 -0.87 -5.22 18.67
C ARG A 134 -2.11 -5.85 19.29
N LYS A 135 -2.06 -6.22 20.59
CA LYS A 135 -3.20 -6.78 21.32
C LYS A 135 -4.35 -5.78 21.44
N LYS A 136 -4.04 -4.51 21.74
CA LYS A 136 -5.04 -3.43 21.79
C LYS A 136 -5.69 -3.19 20.42
N LEU A 137 -4.92 -3.23 19.32
CA LEU A 137 -5.45 -3.11 17.96
C LEU A 137 -6.37 -4.27 17.59
N LEU A 138 -6.04 -5.51 18.01
CA LEU A 138 -6.84 -6.69 17.74
C LEU A 138 -8.16 -6.74 18.50
N ARG A 139 -8.15 -6.28 19.76
CA ARG A 139 -9.27 -6.50 20.70
C ARG A 139 -9.89 -5.20 21.20
N GLY A 140 -9.24 -4.06 20.99
CA GLY A 140 -9.70 -2.78 21.47
C GLY A 140 -10.82 -2.20 20.62
N GLU A 141 -11.55 -1.27 21.18
CA GLU A 141 -12.61 -0.56 20.48
C GLU A 141 -12.06 0.40 19.43
N THR A 142 -12.74 0.47 18.30
CA THR A 142 -12.56 1.50 17.30
C THR A 142 -13.69 2.51 17.49
N PHE A 143 -13.35 3.64 18.09
CA PHE A 143 -14.31 4.68 18.37
C PHE A 143 -14.20 5.81 17.34
N TYR A 144 -15.29 6.13 16.65
CA TYR A 144 -15.37 7.26 15.73
C TYR A 144 -16.05 8.47 16.37
N LYS A 145 -17.25 8.26 16.89
CA LYS A 145 -18.05 9.20 17.66
C LYS A 145 -19.18 8.44 18.35
N GLU A 146 -19.74 9.01 19.37
CA GLU A 146 -20.88 8.45 20.06
C GLU A 146 -22.05 8.13 19.11
N GLY A 147 -22.66 6.96 19.28
CA GLY A 147 -23.76 6.49 18.43
C GLY A 147 -23.41 6.12 16.98
N SER A 148 -22.13 6.19 16.58
CA SER A 148 -21.73 5.83 15.22
C SER A 148 -21.87 4.33 14.96
N LYS A 149 -22.57 3.97 13.87
CA LYS A 149 -22.63 2.58 13.34
C LYS A 149 -21.25 2.03 12.94
N ARG A 150 -20.22 2.88 12.85
CA ARG A 150 -18.83 2.51 12.55
C ARG A 150 -18.05 2.07 13.78
N ASN A 151 -18.58 2.32 14.98
CA ASN A 151 -17.97 1.84 16.22
C ASN A 151 -18.04 0.31 16.24
N ARG A 152 -16.91 -0.32 16.49
CA ARG A 152 -16.78 -1.78 16.55
C ARG A 152 -15.62 -2.19 17.44
N THR A 153 -15.66 -3.40 17.92
CA THR A 153 -14.57 -4.00 18.68
C THR A 153 -13.62 -4.74 17.76
N GLY A 154 -12.34 -4.50 17.95
CA GLY A 154 -11.26 -5.14 17.20
C GLY A 154 -11.09 -4.65 15.76
N ARG A 155 -9.96 -5.02 15.19
CA ARG A 155 -9.59 -4.77 13.78
C ARG A 155 -9.21 -6.07 13.10
N SER A 156 -9.35 -6.12 11.78
CA SER A 156 -8.90 -7.27 11.00
C SER A 156 -7.38 -7.45 11.13
N VAL A 157 -6.91 -8.68 11.03
CA VAL A 157 -5.48 -9.03 11.06
C VAL A 157 -4.67 -8.20 10.06
N ASN A 158 -5.21 -7.95 8.85
CA ASN A 158 -4.53 -7.11 7.85
C ASN A 158 -4.34 -5.69 8.38
N THR A 159 -5.41 -5.07 8.88
CA THR A 159 -5.37 -3.72 9.42
C THR A 159 -4.35 -3.63 10.57
N VAL A 160 -4.34 -4.63 11.46
CA VAL A 160 -3.37 -4.68 12.57
C VAL A 160 -1.95 -4.80 12.06
N ASN A 161 -1.70 -5.70 11.09
CA ASN A 161 -0.38 -5.86 10.49
C ASN A 161 0.10 -4.56 9.80
N ASP A 162 -0.78 -3.85 9.10
CA ASP A 162 -0.46 -2.58 8.45
C ASP A 162 -0.10 -1.51 9.50
N TYR A 163 -0.88 -1.41 10.59
CA TYR A 163 -0.64 -0.43 11.64
C TYR A 163 0.67 -0.70 12.38
N ILE A 164 0.91 -1.94 12.79
CA ILE A 164 2.16 -2.33 13.46
C ILE A 164 3.37 -2.16 12.52
N SER A 165 3.22 -2.47 11.23
CA SER A 165 4.28 -2.22 10.24
C SER A 165 4.61 -0.74 10.13
N LEU A 166 3.60 0.15 10.19
CA LEU A 166 3.81 1.60 10.19
C LEU A 166 4.55 2.08 11.45
N VAL A 167 4.16 1.58 12.63
CA VAL A 167 4.88 1.87 13.90
C VAL A 167 6.35 1.41 13.81
N CYS A 168 6.60 0.19 13.28
CA CYS A 168 7.95 -0.33 13.09
C CYS A 168 8.77 0.55 12.12
N GLN A 169 8.16 1.10 11.05
CA GLN A 169 8.85 2.00 10.13
C GLN A 169 9.27 3.31 10.82
N ILE A 170 8.38 3.89 11.62
CA ILE A 170 8.64 5.14 12.37
C ILE A 170 9.74 4.92 13.43
N LEU A 171 9.68 3.83 14.19
CA LEU A 171 10.72 3.52 15.19
C LEU A 171 12.06 3.17 14.54
N ARG A 172 12.05 2.56 13.34
CA ARG A 172 13.26 2.33 12.55
C ARG A 172 13.88 3.64 12.07
N PHE A 173 13.07 4.61 11.68
CA PHE A 173 13.51 5.97 11.38
C PHE A 173 14.15 6.62 12.63
N ALA A 174 13.50 6.53 13.79
CA ALA A 174 14.04 7.04 15.05
C ALA A 174 15.41 6.42 15.40
N TYR A 175 15.57 5.11 15.22
CA TYR A 175 16.83 4.40 15.44
C TYR A 175 17.92 4.87 14.46
N ARG A 176 17.62 4.95 13.16
CA ARG A 176 18.56 5.42 12.12
C ARG A 176 18.97 6.87 12.34
N SER A 177 18.04 7.71 12.81
CA SER A 177 18.28 9.11 13.18
C SER A 177 18.96 9.27 14.56
N LYS A 178 19.28 8.16 15.24
CA LYS A 178 19.89 8.13 16.58
C LYS A 178 19.03 8.81 17.67
N PHE A 179 17.72 8.86 17.50
CA PHE A 179 16.78 9.34 18.54
C PHE A 179 16.55 8.30 19.63
N ILE A 180 16.63 7.01 19.27
CA ILE A 180 16.58 5.88 20.19
C ILE A 180 17.81 4.97 19.98
N ARG A 181 18.22 4.27 21.05
CA ARG A 181 19.32 3.29 21.02
C ARG A 181 18.81 1.85 20.92
N SER A 182 17.62 1.58 21.45
CA SER A 182 16.96 0.28 21.41
C SER A 182 16.31 0.05 20.04
N LYS A 183 16.01 -1.20 19.73
CA LYS A 183 15.35 -1.62 18.49
C LYS A 183 14.03 -2.36 18.80
N PRO A 184 13.03 -1.69 19.35
CA PRO A 184 11.77 -2.33 19.76
C PRO A 184 10.98 -2.95 18.59
N PHE A 185 11.33 -2.61 17.36
CA PHE A 185 10.73 -3.10 16.13
C PHE A 185 11.35 -4.42 15.61
N GLU A 186 12.48 -4.87 16.17
CA GLU A 186 13.10 -6.15 15.79
C GLU A 186 12.23 -7.32 16.23
N HIS A 187 12.22 -8.38 15.42
CA HIS A 187 11.43 -9.61 15.64
C HIS A 187 9.91 -9.42 15.78
N VAL A 188 9.37 -8.24 15.43
CA VAL A 188 7.93 -8.04 15.35
C VAL A 188 7.41 -8.67 14.05
N THR A 189 6.97 -9.94 14.16
CA THR A 189 6.43 -10.70 13.01
C THR A 189 4.99 -10.33 12.72
N LYS A 190 4.58 -10.45 11.45
CA LYS A 190 3.18 -10.28 11.06
C LYS A 190 2.34 -11.44 11.58
N LEU A 191 1.11 -11.14 11.99
CA LEU A 191 0.12 -12.16 12.32
C LEU A 191 -0.27 -12.91 11.06
N HIS A 192 -0.42 -14.22 11.21
CA HIS A 192 -0.88 -15.08 10.11
C HIS A 192 -2.32 -14.72 9.73
N LYS A 193 -2.56 -14.62 8.42
CA LYS A 193 -3.89 -14.38 7.85
C LYS A 193 -4.27 -15.56 6.99
N ALA A 194 -5.48 -16.10 7.19
CA ALA A 194 -6.07 -17.02 6.25
C ALA A 194 -6.23 -16.35 4.86
N ARG A 195 -5.84 -17.05 3.81
CA ARG A 195 -6.02 -16.54 2.44
C ARG A 195 -7.52 -16.48 2.11
N THR A 196 -7.98 -15.32 1.69
CA THR A 196 -9.34 -15.16 1.18
C THR A 196 -9.37 -15.75 -0.23
N LYS A 197 -10.21 -16.75 -0.46
CA LYS A 197 -10.42 -17.31 -1.80
C LYS A 197 -11.21 -16.29 -2.65
N PRO A 198 -10.94 -16.22 -3.97
CA PRO A 198 -11.81 -15.51 -4.91
C PRO A 198 -13.25 -16.04 -4.82
N ASP A 199 -14.21 -15.16 -5.04
CA ASP A 199 -15.64 -15.48 -5.05
C ASP A 199 -16.25 -14.94 -6.36
N PRO A 200 -15.92 -15.57 -7.52
CA PRO A 200 -16.38 -15.12 -8.82
C PRO A 200 -17.88 -15.26 -8.97
N LEU A 201 -18.45 -14.54 -9.92
CA LEU A 201 -19.82 -14.77 -10.36
C LEU A 201 -19.93 -16.11 -11.07
N LEU A 202 -21.03 -16.82 -10.83
CA LEU A 202 -21.41 -17.97 -11.63
C LEU A 202 -21.97 -17.50 -12.98
N ARG A 203 -22.09 -18.40 -13.96
CA ARG A 203 -22.55 -18.05 -15.31
C ARG A 203 -24.02 -17.58 -15.31
N ASP A 204 -24.87 -18.23 -14.51
CA ASP A 204 -26.28 -17.87 -14.30
C ASP A 204 -26.43 -16.55 -13.56
N GLU A 205 -25.61 -16.29 -12.55
CA GLU A 205 -25.56 -14.99 -11.85
C GLU A 205 -25.16 -13.84 -12.78
N TYR A 206 -24.20 -14.08 -13.68
CA TYR A 206 -23.84 -13.11 -14.72
C TYR A 206 -25.00 -12.86 -15.68
N ALA A 207 -25.66 -13.91 -16.15
CA ALA A 207 -26.82 -13.79 -17.01
C ALA A 207 -27.94 -12.97 -16.35
N ALA A 208 -28.24 -13.28 -15.07
CA ALA A 208 -29.23 -12.52 -14.28
C ALA A 208 -28.80 -11.04 -14.15
N MET A 209 -27.51 -10.77 -13.95
CA MET A 209 -26.99 -9.40 -13.87
C MET A 209 -27.13 -8.65 -15.20
N MET A 210 -26.88 -9.29 -16.33
CA MET A 210 -27.03 -8.70 -17.65
C MET A 210 -28.50 -8.44 -18.02
N LEU A 211 -29.42 -9.31 -17.61
CA LEU A 211 -30.85 -9.14 -17.82
C LEU A 211 -31.46 -8.01 -16.95
N ALA A 212 -31.06 -7.97 -15.68
CA ALA A 212 -31.59 -6.99 -14.73
C ALA A 212 -31.13 -5.56 -14.97
N ASN A 213 -29.97 -5.38 -15.60
CA ASN A 213 -29.37 -4.05 -15.83
C ASN A 213 -29.48 -3.66 -17.30
N ALA A 214 -29.44 -2.37 -17.57
CA ALA A 214 -29.57 -1.81 -18.92
C ALA A 214 -28.64 -0.62 -19.13
N GLY A 215 -28.45 -0.21 -20.39
CA GLY A 215 -27.68 0.97 -20.78
C GLY A 215 -26.25 0.92 -20.23
N GLN A 216 -25.77 2.04 -19.75
CA GLN A 216 -24.39 2.19 -19.28
C GLN A 216 -24.02 1.21 -18.15
N ASP A 217 -24.90 0.90 -17.21
CA ASP A 217 -24.61 -0.03 -16.12
C ASP A 217 -24.38 -1.45 -16.65
N ARG A 218 -25.21 -1.91 -17.58
CA ARG A 218 -25.00 -3.21 -18.23
C ARG A 218 -23.67 -3.24 -18.98
N ASN A 219 -23.39 -2.24 -19.80
CA ASN A 219 -22.19 -2.14 -20.60
C ASN A 219 -20.92 -2.13 -19.71
N MET A 220 -20.96 -1.37 -18.61
CA MET A 220 -19.86 -1.27 -17.66
C MET A 220 -19.52 -2.63 -17.02
N TRP A 221 -20.54 -3.37 -16.56
CA TRP A 221 -20.31 -4.65 -15.91
C TRP A 221 -19.97 -5.75 -16.90
N GLN A 222 -20.53 -5.70 -18.08
CA GLN A 222 -20.14 -6.62 -19.16
C GLN A 222 -18.67 -6.44 -19.53
N LEU A 223 -18.19 -5.21 -19.68
CA LEU A 223 -16.77 -4.90 -19.89
C LEU A 223 -15.92 -5.35 -18.70
N ALA A 224 -16.28 -4.96 -17.48
CA ALA A 224 -15.50 -5.24 -16.28
C ALA A 224 -15.31 -6.73 -16.01
N ILE A 225 -16.32 -7.56 -16.30
CA ILE A 225 -16.31 -9.00 -16.08
C ILE A 225 -15.55 -9.73 -17.21
N ASN A 226 -15.59 -9.21 -18.46
CA ASN A 226 -14.97 -9.87 -19.61
C ASN A 226 -13.58 -9.30 -20.01
N ALA A 227 -13.08 -8.27 -19.31
CA ALA A 227 -11.75 -7.69 -19.55
C ALA A 227 -10.91 -7.52 -18.27
N GLY A 228 -11.53 -7.54 -17.08
CA GLY A 228 -10.86 -7.54 -15.78
C GLY A 228 -10.15 -6.24 -15.35
N PRO A 229 -10.51 -5.01 -15.79
CA PRO A 229 -9.89 -3.78 -15.31
C PRO A 229 -10.18 -3.56 -13.82
N ARG A 230 -9.29 -2.81 -13.13
CA ARG A 230 -9.57 -2.32 -11.77
C ARG A 230 -10.59 -1.19 -11.83
N HIS A 231 -11.33 -0.94 -10.73
CA HIS A 231 -12.37 0.11 -10.73
C HIS A 231 -11.83 1.50 -11.01
N GLY A 232 -10.65 1.84 -10.51
CA GLY A 232 -10.01 3.11 -10.80
C GLY A 232 -9.52 3.20 -12.26
N GLU A 233 -9.13 2.08 -12.88
CA GLU A 233 -8.82 1.99 -14.31
C GLU A 233 -10.11 2.18 -15.13
N LEU A 234 -11.21 1.51 -14.74
CA LEU A 234 -12.51 1.62 -15.38
C LEU A 234 -13.06 3.05 -15.31
N ALA A 235 -12.87 3.72 -14.16
CA ALA A 235 -13.28 5.12 -13.96
C ALA A 235 -12.47 6.11 -14.81
N ALA A 236 -11.22 5.79 -15.11
CA ALA A 236 -10.29 6.63 -15.86
C ALA A 236 -10.27 6.33 -17.38
N LEU A 237 -11.12 5.41 -17.84
CA LEU A 237 -11.12 4.94 -19.23
C LEU A 237 -11.66 6.03 -20.17
N SER A 238 -10.89 6.33 -21.21
CA SER A 238 -11.22 7.29 -22.26
C SER A 238 -11.45 6.59 -23.60
N TRP A 239 -12.24 7.17 -24.47
CA TRP A 239 -12.43 6.67 -25.83
C TRP A 239 -11.15 6.68 -26.66
N ALA A 240 -10.19 7.53 -26.33
CA ALA A 240 -8.86 7.51 -26.97
C ALA A 240 -8.04 6.25 -26.64
N ASP A 241 -8.45 5.50 -25.62
CA ASP A 241 -7.75 4.26 -25.21
C ASP A 241 -8.31 3.02 -25.92
N VAL A 242 -9.41 3.14 -26.66
CA VAL A 242 -10.13 2.03 -27.30
C VAL A 242 -9.79 1.98 -28.78
N ASP A 243 -9.24 0.85 -29.25
CA ASP A 243 -9.04 0.56 -30.64
C ASP A 243 -10.02 -0.53 -31.09
N PHE A 244 -11.08 -0.11 -31.78
CA PHE A 244 -12.14 -1.02 -32.26
C PHE A 244 -11.70 -1.90 -33.43
N GLU A 245 -10.70 -1.47 -34.23
CA GLU A 245 -10.19 -2.24 -35.37
C GLU A 245 -9.32 -3.41 -34.88
N LYS A 246 -8.42 -3.13 -33.93
CA LYS A 246 -7.58 -4.15 -33.33
C LYS A 246 -8.29 -4.93 -32.22
N GLY A 247 -9.45 -4.47 -31.76
CA GLY A 247 -10.14 -5.08 -30.60
C GLY A 247 -9.34 -4.97 -29.31
N THR A 248 -8.68 -3.84 -29.09
CA THR A 248 -7.80 -3.64 -27.93
C THR A 248 -8.18 -2.44 -27.08
N LEU A 249 -7.73 -2.45 -25.84
CA LEU A 249 -7.96 -1.42 -24.84
C LEU A 249 -6.67 -1.11 -24.09
N HIS A 250 -6.21 0.14 -24.14
CA HIS A 250 -5.01 0.58 -23.41
C HIS A 250 -5.37 1.04 -21.99
N ILE A 251 -4.85 0.38 -20.98
CA ILE A 251 -4.97 0.76 -19.56
C ILE A 251 -3.73 1.55 -19.18
N CYS A 252 -3.77 2.86 -19.31
CA CYS A 252 -2.65 3.78 -19.01
C CYS A 252 -2.93 4.74 -17.83
N ARG A 253 -4.17 4.78 -17.32
CA ARG A 253 -4.60 5.68 -16.25
C ARG A 253 -5.37 4.95 -15.16
N ASN A 254 -5.32 5.53 -13.96
CA ASN A 254 -6.11 5.11 -12.82
C ASN A 254 -6.62 6.35 -12.07
N LEU A 255 -7.90 6.38 -11.75
CA LEU A 255 -8.48 7.39 -10.89
C LEU A 255 -8.40 6.92 -9.43
N THR A 256 -7.79 7.73 -8.57
CA THR A 256 -7.68 7.45 -7.14
C THR A 256 -8.97 7.81 -6.38
N SER A 257 -9.10 7.33 -5.15
CA SER A 257 -10.25 7.69 -4.29
C SER A 257 -10.27 9.18 -3.88
N LEU A 258 -9.16 9.88 -4.01
CA LEU A 258 -9.07 11.34 -3.78
C LEU A 258 -9.36 12.15 -5.05
N GLY A 259 -9.62 11.51 -6.18
CA GLY A 259 -9.94 12.20 -7.43
C GLY A 259 -8.73 12.53 -8.32
N ASP A 260 -7.55 12.02 -7.98
CA ASP A 260 -6.36 12.23 -8.81
C ASP A 260 -6.26 11.21 -9.93
N PHE A 261 -6.00 11.67 -11.16
CA PHE A 261 -5.64 10.81 -12.28
C PHE A 261 -4.14 10.54 -12.25
N VAL A 262 -3.78 9.29 -12.04
CA VAL A 262 -2.39 8.82 -11.89
C VAL A 262 -2.10 7.69 -12.87
N PRO A 263 -0.84 7.44 -13.23
CA PRO A 263 -0.48 6.22 -13.97
C PRO A 263 -0.79 4.97 -13.13
N PRO A 264 -0.91 3.79 -13.75
CA PRO A 264 -1.01 2.53 -13.03
C PRO A 264 0.16 2.35 -12.05
N LYS A 265 -0.08 1.67 -10.92
CA LYS A 265 0.87 1.57 -9.81
C LYS A 265 2.21 0.94 -10.19
N THR A 266 2.19 -0.04 -11.10
CA THR A 266 3.38 -0.75 -11.60
C THR A 266 3.55 -0.52 -13.08
N LEU A 267 4.73 -0.82 -13.63
CA LEU A 267 4.95 -0.77 -15.07
C LEU A 267 4.07 -1.76 -15.82
N ALA A 268 3.92 -2.98 -15.30
CA ALA A 268 3.02 -3.98 -15.86
C ALA A 268 1.53 -3.57 -15.81
N GLY A 269 1.20 -2.58 -14.98
CA GLY A 269 -0.15 -1.99 -14.93
C GLY A 269 -0.50 -1.15 -16.14
N ASP A 270 0.50 -0.55 -16.82
CA ASP A 270 0.37 0.13 -18.10
C ASP A 270 0.44 -0.95 -19.20
N ARG A 271 -0.70 -1.25 -19.79
CA ARG A 271 -0.86 -2.43 -20.63
C ARG A 271 -1.93 -2.28 -21.69
N VAL A 272 -1.81 -3.02 -22.76
CA VAL A 272 -2.86 -3.19 -23.76
C VAL A 272 -3.59 -4.51 -23.50
N ILE A 273 -4.89 -4.43 -23.31
CA ILE A 273 -5.78 -5.59 -23.12
C ILE A 273 -6.36 -5.97 -24.48
N THR A 274 -6.28 -7.25 -24.82
CA THR A 274 -7.03 -7.83 -25.96
C THR A 274 -8.46 -8.13 -25.49
N LEU A 275 -9.43 -7.55 -26.16
CA LEU A 275 -10.85 -7.63 -25.77
C LEU A 275 -11.49 -8.93 -26.28
N LEU A 276 -12.19 -9.62 -25.37
CA LEU A 276 -13.11 -10.68 -25.76
C LEU A 276 -14.35 -10.08 -26.42
N SER A 277 -15.02 -10.82 -27.33
CA SER A 277 -16.20 -10.33 -28.03
C SER A 277 -17.25 -9.68 -27.12
N PRO A 278 -17.64 -10.25 -25.97
CA PRO A 278 -18.61 -9.60 -25.07
C PRO A 278 -18.15 -8.23 -24.55
N ALA A 279 -16.84 -8.07 -24.29
CA ALA A 279 -16.27 -6.79 -23.86
C ALA A 279 -16.29 -5.75 -24.98
N LEU A 280 -15.97 -6.17 -26.21
CA LEU A 280 -16.01 -5.32 -27.39
C LEU A 280 -17.45 -4.87 -27.70
N ASP A 281 -18.42 -5.76 -27.62
CA ASP A 281 -19.85 -5.45 -27.81
C ASP A 281 -20.36 -4.44 -26.76
N ALA A 282 -19.93 -4.60 -25.49
CA ALA A 282 -20.22 -3.64 -24.45
C ALA A 282 -19.68 -2.24 -24.76
N LEU A 283 -18.45 -2.14 -25.30
CA LEU A 283 -17.85 -0.87 -25.68
C LEU A 283 -18.55 -0.26 -26.92
N ARG A 284 -18.91 -1.07 -27.92
CA ARG A 284 -19.71 -0.59 -29.05
C ARG A 284 -21.05 -0.01 -28.63
N ALA A 285 -21.77 -0.73 -27.76
CA ALA A 285 -23.04 -0.25 -27.21
C ALA A 285 -22.87 1.01 -26.35
N GLN A 286 -21.77 1.09 -25.60
CA GLN A 286 -21.45 2.26 -24.77
C GLN A 286 -21.05 3.47 -25.61
N PHE A 287 -20.38 3.27 -26.76
CA PHE A 287 -20.00 4.35 -27.67
C PHE A 287 -21.21 5.13 -28.19
N LEU A 288 -22.32 4.45 -28.45
CA LEU A 288 -23.59 5.10 -28.84
C LEU A 288 -24.10 6.05 -27.74
N LEU A 289 -23.78 5.82 -26.48
CA LEU A 289 -24.24 6.64 -25.35
C LEU A 289 -23.30 7.81 -25.04
N THR A 290 -21.97 7.61 -25.14
CA THR A 290 -20.98 8.55 -24.62
C THR A 290 -19.89 8.95 -25.59
N GLY A 291 -19.77 8.30 -26.77
CA GLY A 291 -18.72 8.54 -27.74
C GLY A 291 -18.67 9.97 -28.30
N ASN A 292 -19.84 10.64 -28.36
CA ASN A 292 -19.99 12.00 -28.89
C ASN A 292 -20.17 13.06 -27.79
N LEU A 293 -19.98 12.71 -26.50
CA LEU A 293 -20.02 13.70 -25.43
C LEU A 293 -18.79 14.63 -25.50
N PRO A 294 -18.93 15.88 -25.00
CA PRO A 294 -17.79 16.79 -24.97
C PRO A 294 -16.65 16.23 -24.09
N PRO A 295 -15.39 16.54 -24.42
CA PRO A 295 -14.28 16.14 -23.60
C PRO A 295 -14.30 16.89 -22.26
N VAL A 296 -13.74 16.26 -21.24
CA VAL A 296 -13.58 16.81 -19.89
C VAL A 296 -12.10 17.05 -19.66
N GLU A 297 -11.76 18.24 -19.18
CA GLU A 297 -10.39 18.56 -18.79
C GLU A 297 -10.07 17.95 -17.43
N ILE A 298 -8.95 17.25 -17.36
CA ILE A 298 -8.41 16.66 -16.14
C ILE A 298 -6.92 16.99 -16.01
N ARG A 299 -6.42 16.97 -14.78
CA ARG A 299 -4.99 17.02 -14.50
C ARG A 299 -4.45 15.59 -14.38
N GLN A 300 -3.72 15.16 -15.40
CA GLN A 300 -3.04 13.87 -15.44
C GLN A 300 -1.68 13.98 -14.73
N GLN A 301 -1.44 13.15 -13.72
CA GLN A 301 -0.12 12.99 -13.08
C GLN A 301 0.70 11.93 -13.84
N PHE A 302 2.00 12.11 -13.88
CA PHE A 302 2.93 11.16 -14.50
C PHE A 302 3.76 10.42 -13.45
N ARG A 303 4.52 9.41 -13.87
CA ARG A 303 5.43 8.67 -12.97
C ARG A 303 6.59 9.52 -12.47
N GLU A 304 7.00 10.49 -13.29
CA GLU A 304 8.02 11.46 -12.94
C GLU A 304 7.49 12.37 -11.83
N TYR A 305 8.26 12.49 -10.77
CA TYR A 305 7.87 13.26 -9.58
C TYR A 305 7.51 14.70 -9.93
N GLY A 306 6.38 15.17 -9.43
CA GLY A 306 5.89 16.54 -9.63
C GLY A 306 5.36 16.86 -11.02
N LYS A 307 5.51 15.96 -12.01
CA LYS A 307 5.06 16.19 -13.38
C LYS A 307 3.56 15.92 -13.52
N SER A 308 2.83 16.92 -14.00
CA SER A 308 1.41 16.79 -14.33
C SER A 308 1.06 17.72 -15.49
N GLU A 309 0.06 17.34 -16.28
CA GLU A 309 -0.44 18.12 -17.42
C GLU A 309 -1.95 18.17 -17.42
N LEU A 310 -2.53 19.24 -17.97
CA LEU A 310 -3.95 19.31 -18.27
C LEU A 310 -4.19 18.60 -19.60
N GLN A 311 -5.12 17.65 -19.61
CA GLN A 311 -5.47 16.85 -20.78
C GLN A 311 -6.97 16.79 -20.94
N GLN A 312 -7.44 16.74 -22.20
CA GLN A 312 -8.85 16.64 -22.57
C GLN A 312 -9.19 15.17 -22.86
N HIS A 313 -10.15 14.60 -22.12
CA HIS A 313 -10.58 13.21 -22.29
C HIS A 313 -12.10 13.08 -22.45
N ARG A 314 -12.53 12.25 -23.41
CA ARG A 314 -13.90 11.74 -23.47
C ARG A 314 -13.95 10.44 -22.72
N PHE A 315 -14.60 10.44 -21.55
CA PHE A 315 -14.69 9.24 -20.73
C PHE A 315 -15.69 8.24 -21.30
N VAL A 316 -15.35 6.95 -21.21
CA VAL A 316 -16.22 5.85 -21.64
C VAL A 316 -17.45 5.77 -20.74
N PHE A 317 -17.27 5.91 -19.43
CA PHE A 317 -18.35 5.90 -18.45
C PHE A 317 -18.45 7.24 -17.72
N VAL A 318 -19.65 7.80 -17.66
CA VAL A 318 -19.91 9.15 -17.13
C VAL A 318 -20.99 9.14 -16.06
N SER A 319 -20.90 10.05 -15.10
CA SER A 319 -21.81 10.12 -13.94
C SER A 319 -23.23 10.60 -14.28
N GLY A 320 -23.47 11.12 -15.48
CA GLY A 320 -24.78 11.52 -15.98
C GLY A 320 -24.82 11.49 -17.49
N LEU A 321 -25.97 11.11 -18.05
CA LEU A 321 -26.22 11.04 -19.50
C LEU A 321 -27.16 12.13 -19.98
N SER A 322 -27.44 13.16 -19.15
CA SER A 322 -28.30 14.29 -19.54
C SER A 322 -27.61 15.14 -20.61
N ARG A 323 -28.32 15.43 -21.70
CA ARG A 323 -27.79 16.31 -22.78
C ARG A 323 -27.48 17.72 -22.29
N ASN A 324 -28.19 18.22 -21.29
CA ASN A 324 -28.08 19.60 -20.80
C ASN A 324 -26.93 19.76 -19.78
N MET A 325 -26.51 18.67 -19.11
CA MET A 325 -25.38 18.63 -18.23
C MET A 325 -24.74 17.23 -18.31
N PRO A 326 -23.93 16.97 -19.32
CA PRO A 326 -23.22 15.70 -19.37
C PRO A 326 -22.34 15.59 -18.14
N GLY A 327 -22.54 14.50 -17.39
CA GLY A 327 -21.76 14.23 -16.19
C GLY A 327 -20.29 14.04 -16.54
N LYS A 328 -19.46 14.34 -15.57
CA LYS A 328 -18.03 14.03 -15.66
C LYS A 328 -17.82 12.50 -15.57
N PHE A 329 -16.64 12.06 -15.31
CA PHE A 329 -16.29 10.66 -15.04
C PHE A 329 -16.94 10.14 -13.74
N PHE A 330 -17.03 8.82 -13.59
CA PHE A 330 -17.35 8.19 -12.29
C PHE A 330 -16.14 8.22 -11.36
N THR A 331 -16.39 8.41 -10.06
CA THR A 331 -15.37 8.13 -9.04
C THR A 331 -15.31 6.62 -8.75
N PRO A 332 -14.20 6.07 -8.21
CA PRO A 332 -14.16 4.67 -7.80
C PRO A 332 -15.24 4.30 -6.79
N GLN A 333 -15.65 5.24 -5.93
CA GLN A 333 -16.76 5.02 -4.99
C GLN A 333 -18.10 4.92 -5.72
N SER A 334 -18.39 5.82 -6.66
CA SER A 334 -19.64 5.75 -7.42
C SER A 334 -19.75 4.49 -8.28
N ILE A 335 -18.63 3.97 -8.80
CA ILE A 335 -18.60 2.65 -9.46
C ILE A 335 -18.93 1.54 -8.46
N ALA A 336 -18.38 1.60 -7.23
CA ALA A 336 -18.70 0.60 -6.21
C ALA A 336 -20.18 0.63 -5.80
N ASP A 337 -20.75 1.83 -5.66
CA ASP A 337 -22.18 2.02 -5.33
C ASP A 337 -23.08 1.47 -6.46
N ARG A 338 -22.71 1.68 -7.73
CA ARG A 338 -23.41 1.11 -8.90
C ARG A 338 -23.29 -0.40 -8.96
N TRP A 339 -22.16 -0.96 -8.59
CA TRP A 339 -22.03 -2.42 -8.46
C TRP A 339 -23.02 -2.96 -7.43
N ASP A 340 -23.03 -2.38 -6.22
CA ASP A 340 -23.97 -2.81 -5.17
C ASP A 340 -25.42 -2.68 -5.61
N ALA A 341 -25.76 -1.63 -6.34
CA ALA A 341 -27.09 -1.43 -6.92
C ALA A 341 -27.42 -2.50 -8.00
N ALA A 342 -26.48 -2.79 -8.90
CA ALA A 342 -26.64 -3.79 -9.95
C ALA A 342 -26.80 -5.21 -9.37
N ILE A 343 -26.01 -5.57 -8.38
CA ILE A 343 -26.11 -6.85 -7.64
C ILE A 343 -27.48 -6.97 -6.97
N LYS A 344 -27.89 -5.91 -6.26
CA LYS A 344 -29.22 -5.89 -5.59
C LYS A 344 -30.37 -6.05 -6.59
N LYS A 345 -30.31 -5.35 -7.71
CA LYS A 345 -31.34 -5.41 -8.77
C LYS A 345 -31.42 -6.79 -9.41
N SER A 346 -30.31 -7.50 -9.52
CA SER A 346 -30.21 -8.83 -10.10
C SER A 346 -30.65 -9.95 -9.14
N GLY A 347 -30.91 -9.65 -7.87
CA GLY A 347 -31.28 -10.64 -6.85
C GLY A 347 -30.19 -11.64 -6.50
N ILE A 348 -28.94 -11.43 -6.96
CA ILE A 348 -27.83 -12.33 -6.71
C ILE A 348 -27.12 -12.01 -5.39
N ARG A 349 -26.33 -12.94 -4.88
CA ARG A 349 -25.59 -12.80 -3.63
C ARG A 349 -24.60 -11.63 -3.69
N ARG A 350 -24.57 -10.79 -2.65
CA ARG A 350 -23.70 -9.63 -2.58
C ARG A 350 -22.22 -10.03 -2.57
N ARG A 351 -21.47 -9.44 -3.46
CA ARG A 351 -20.01 -9.50 -3.57
C ARG A 351 -19.41 -8.12 -3.69
N THR A 352 -18.12 -7.98 -3.38
CA THR A 352 -17.43 -6.71 -3.60
C THR A 352 -17.18 -6.49 -5.10
N PRO A 353 -17.14 -5.24 -5.57
CA PRO A 353 -16.90 -4.93 -6.98
C PRO A 353 -15.63 -5.58 -7.55
N TYR A 354 -14.59 -5.77 -6.75
CA TYR A 354 -13.34 -6.40 -7.19
C TYR A 354 -13.51 -7.85 -7.66
N GLN A 355 -14.64 -8.49 -7.32
CA GLN A 355 -14.96 -9.82 -7.81
C GLN A 355 -15.26 -9.85 -9.32
N SER A 356 -15.58 -8.72 -9.99
CA SER A 356 -15.65 -8.67 -11.45
C SER A 356 -14.33 -9.10 -12.10
N ARG A 357 -13.22 -8.59 -11.57
CA ARG A 357 -11.87 -8.94 -12.02
C ARG A 357 -11.49 -10.38 -11.66
N HIS A 358 -11.87 -10.85 -10.48
CA HIS A 358 -11.69 -12.25 -10.11
C HIS A 358 -12.50 -13.19 -11.00
N THR A 359 -13.71 -12.78 -11.39
CA THR A 359 -14.56 -13.54 -12.32
C THR A 359 -13.87 -13.70 -13.67
N PHE A 360 -13.31 -12.65 -14.25
CA PHE A 360 -12.52 -12.73 -15.47
C PHE A 360 -11.41 -13.79 -15.35
N ALA A 361 -10.59 -13.69 -14.29
CA ALA A 361 -9.46 -14.59 -14.11
C ALA A 361 -9.89 -16.03 -13.91
N CYS A 362 -10.90 -16.28 -13.05
CA CYS A 362 -11.41 -17.63 -12.79
C CYS A 362 -12.01 -18.26 -14.05
N TRP A 363 -12.81 -17.50 -14.80
CA TRP A 363 -13.42 -17.99 -16.03
C TRP A 363 -12.40 -18.26 -17.14
N ALA A 364 -11.40 -17.38 -17.30
CA ALA A 364 -10.34 -17.61 -18.27
C ALA A 364 -9.53 -18.87 -17.93
N LEU A 365 -9.18 -19.05 -16.65
CA LEU A 365 -8.50 -20.27 -16.19
C LEU A 365 -9.36 -21.52 -16.38
N SER A 366 -10.67 -21.42 -16.11
CA SER A 366 -11.60 -22.54 -16.23
C SER A 366 -11.78 -23.05 -17.66
N VAL A 367 -11.42 -22.28 -18.67
CA VAL A 367 -11.39 -22.70 -20.07
C VAL A 367 -9.97 -22.94 -20.60
N GLY A 368 -8.99 -23.11 -19.71
CA GLY A 368 -7.62 -23.45 -20.06
C GLY A 368 -6.76 -22.30 -20.62
N ALA A 369 -7.13 -21.02 -20.38
CA ALA A 369 -6.29 -19.90 -20.80
C ALA A 369 -4.93 -19.92 -20.09
N ASN A 370 -3.88 -19.55 -20.82
CA ASN A 370 -2.53 -19.50 -20.29
C ASN A 370 -2.43 -18.51 -19.10
N PRO A 371 -1.95 -18.92 -17.91
CA PRO A 371 -1.79 -18.03 -16.76
C PRO A 371 -0.94 -16.79 -17.02
N SER A 372 0.08 -16.86 -17.89
CA SER A 372 0.90 -15.72 -18.28
C SER A 372 0.10 -14.70 -19.10
N PHE A 373 -0.77 -15.18 -20.00
CA PHE A 373 -1.70 -14.32 -20.73
C PHE A 373 -2.65 -13.63 -19.75
N ILE A 374 -3.24 -14.36 -18.80
CA ILE A 374 -4.12 -13.76 -17.79
C ILE A 374 -3.37 -12.74 -16.94
N ALA A 375 -2.13 -13.03 -16.55
CA ALA A 375 -1.29 -12.08 -15.79
C ALA A 375 -1.08 -10.78 -16.58
N SER A 376 -0.74 -10.86 -17.86
CA SER A 376 -0.56 -9.68 -18.71
C SER A 376 -1.86 -8.89 -18.90
N GLN A 377 -2.99 -9.55 -19.16
CA GLN A 377 -4.31 -8.91 -19.26
C GLN A 377 -4.68 -8.17 -17.97
N LEU A 378 -4.38 -8.76 -16.82
CA LEU A 378 -4.64 -8.18 -15.52
C LEU A 378 -3.60 -7.13 -15.08
N GLY A 379 -2.44 -7.05 -15.72
CA GLY A 379 -1.33 -6.18 -15.29
C GLY A 379 -0.74 -6.64 -13.95
N HIS A 380 -0.46 -7.93 -13.84
CA HIS A 380 0.39 -8.52 -12.81
C HIS A 380 1.83 -8.55 -13.31
N GLU A 381 2.79 -8.37 -12.41
CA GLU A 381 4.21 -8.38 -12.77
C GLU A 381 4.68 -9.76 -13.26
N ASP A 382 4.05 -10.82 -12.70
CA ASP A 382 4.34 -12.21 -13.05
C ASP A 382 3.08 -13.10 -12.97
N ALA A 383 3.19 -14.31 -13.51
CA ALA A 383 2.14 -15.33 -13.45
C ALA A 383 2.03 -15.97 -12.05
N GLU A 384 3.01 -15.81 -11.15
CA GLU A 384 2.98 -16.39 -9.80
C GLU A 384 1.75 -15.90 -9.04
N MET A 385 1.38 -14.63 -9.21
CA MET A 385 0.17 -14.10 -8.57
C MET A 385 -1.09 -14.79 -9.05
N VAL A 386 -1.17 -15.17 -10.34
CA VAL A 386 -2.31 -15.92 -10.89
C VAL A 386 -2.36 -17.29 -10.25
N PHE A 387 -1.25 -18.02 -10.22
CA PHE A 387 -1.18 -19.32 -9.56
C PHE A 387 -1.51 -19.24 -8.06
N ARG A 388 -0.93 -18.28 -7.36
CA ARG A 388 -1.13 -18.11 -5.92
C ARG A 388 -2.57 -17.80 -5.52
N VAL A 389 -3.28 -17.03 -6.33
CA VAL A 389 -4.66 -16.60 -6.05
C VAL A 389 -5.69 -17.58 -6.56
N TYR A 390 -5.45 -18.18 -7.75
CA TYR A 390 -6.46 -18.93 -8.50
C TYR A 390 -6.15 -20.42 -8.68
N SER A 391 -5.13 -20.97 -7.99
CA SER A 391 -4.70 -22.38 -8.15
C SER A 391 -5.81 -23.41 -7.95
N SER A 392 -6.80 -23.13 -7.09
CA SER A 392 -7.94 -24.03 -6.89
C SER A 392 -8.82 -24.18 -8.13
N TRP A 393 -8.87 -23.15 -8.98
CA TRP A 393 -9.63 -23.13 -10.22
C TRP A 393 -8.92 -23.85 -11.39
N ILE A 394 -7.61 -23.97 -11.32
CA ILE A 394 -6.81 -24.75 -12.29
C ILE A 394 -7.05 -26.24 -12.10
N LYS A 395 -7.18 -26.70 -10.85
CA LYS A 395 -7.34 -28.13 -10.51
C LYS A 395 -8.69 -28.75 -10.92
N GLU A 396 -9.76 -27.92 -11.02
CA GLU A 396 -11.08 -28.40 -11.45
C GLU A 396 -11.10 -28.91 -12.91
N PHE A 397 -10.03 -28.62 -13.67
CA PHE A 397 -9.90 -28.94 -15.10
C PHE A 397 -8.90 -30.05 -15.45
N ASP A 398 -8.30 -30.73 -14.47
CA ASP A 398 -7.28 -31.77 -14.75
C ASP A 398 -7.81 -32.86 -15.70
N GLY A 399 -9.11 -33.22 -15.64
CA GLY A 399 -9.73 -34.18 -16.53
C GLY A 399 -9.88 -33.69 -17.99
N GLU A 400 -10.25 -32.40 -18.17
CA GLU A 400 -10.38 -31.81 -19.51
C GLU A 400 -9.02 -31.47 -20.13
N GLN A 401 -7.98 -31.21 -19.30
CA GLN A 401 -6.62 -30.97 -19.78
C GLN A 401 -6.07 -32.12 -20.56
N VAL A 402 -6.26 -33.35 -20.09
CA VAL A 402 -5.82 -34.57 -20.79
C VAL A 402 -6.53 -34.70 -22.14
N SER A 403 -7.85 -34.45 -22.18
CA SER A 403 -8.63 -34.49 -23.41
C SER A 403 -8.17 -33.41 -24.41
N MET A 404 -7.95 -32.18 -23.94
CA MET A 404 -7.44 -31.08 -24.77
C MET A 404 -6.02 -31.35 -25.29
N LEU A 405 -5.14 -31.90 -24.46
CA LEU A 405 -3.78 -32.30 -24.87
C LEU A 405 -3.82 -33.41 -25.92
N ASN A 406 -4.65 -34.44 -25.72
CA ASN A 406 -4.84 -35.51 -26.70
C ASN A 406 -5.37 -34.94 -28.01
N GLN A 407 -6.30 -34.00 -27.99
CA GLN A 407 -6.82 -33.36 -29.19
C GLN A 407 -5.77 -32.51 -29.92
N LYS A 408 -4.95 -31.75 -29.19
CA LYS A 408 -3.94 -30.83 -29.76
C LYS A 408 -2.61 -31.53 -30.11
N LEU A 409 -2.20 -32.52 -29.34
CA LEU A 409 -0.93 -33.23 -29.50
C LEU A 409 -1.10 -34.64 -30.10
N GLY A 410 -2.32 -35.16 -30.14
CA GLY A 410 -2.68 -36.54 -30.52
C GLY A 410 -2.62 -36.83 -32.03
N VAL A 411 -1.97 -36.01 -32.83
CA VAL A 411 -1.61 -36.39 -34.21
C VAL A 411 -0.26 -37.10 -34.18
N ALA A 412 -0.19 -38.24 -33.48
CA ALA A 412 0.90 -39.15 -33.73
C ALA A 412 0.67 -39.76 -35.13
N PRO A 413 1.67 -39.82 -36.01
CA PRO A 413 1.54 -40.51 -37.27
C PRO A 413 1.20 -41.98 -36.95
N THR A 414 0.08 -42.48 -37.48
CA THR A 414 -0.30 -43.88 -37.40
C THR A 414 0.84 -44.68 -37.99
N VAL A 415 1.57 -45.42 -37.17
CA VAL A 415 2.55 -46.40 -37.64
C VAL A 415 1.78 -47.45 -38.43
N PRO A 416 2.04 -47.63 -39.69
CA PRO A 416 1.32 -48.63 -40.47
C PRO A 416 1.55 -50.00 -39.85
N PRO A 417 0.53 -50.88 -39.78
CA PRO A 417 0.66 -52.18 -39.15
C PRO A 417 1.81 -52.97 -39.79
N ASN A 418 2.73 -53.46 -38.96
CA ASN A 418 3.86 -54.29 -39.37
C ASN A 418 3.37 -55.41 -40.26
N LYS A 419 3.77 -55.42 -41.55
CA LYS A 419 3.60 -56.57 -42.43
C LYS A 419 4.28 -57.76 -41.76
N LYS A 420 3.51 -58.78 -41.39
CA LYS A 420 4.04 -60.09 -40.93
C LYS A 420 4.97 -60.59 -41.97
N ILE A 421 6.24 -60.72 -41.67
CA ILE A 421 7.21 -61.47 -42.47
C ILE A 421 6.84 -62.91 -42.39
N THR A 422 6.16 -63.46 -43.42
CA THR A 422 5.97 -64.88 -43.62
C THR A 422 7.33 -65.50 -43.87
N LYS A 423 7.86 -66.21 -42.86
CA LYS A 423 8.98 -67.12 -43.06
C LYS A 423 8.52 -68.27 -43.94
N ASN A 424 8.93 -68.29 -45.20
CA ASN A 424 8.90 -69.48 -46.03
C ASN A 424 10.03 -70.39 -45.58
N THR A 425 9.68 -71.49 -44.94
CA THR A 425 10.53 -72.63 -44.71
C THR A 425 10.56 -73.47 -46.01
N LYS A 426 11.75 -73.66 -46.57
CA LYS A 426 12.13 -74.81 -47.39
C LYS A 426 13.27 -75.51 -46.70
#